data_874e7efbc2af6a106abc690fb8a79feb
#
_entry.id   874e7efbc2af6a106abc690fb8a79feb
#
_cell.length_a   1.000
_cell.length_b   1.000
_cell.length_c   1.000
_cell.angle_alpha   90.00
_cell.angle_beta   90.00
_cell.angle_gamma   90.00
#
_symmetry.space_group_name_H-M   'P 1'
#
loop_
_entity.id
_entity.type
_entity.pdbx_description
1 polymer ?
#
loop_
_entity_poly.entity_id
_entity_poly.type
_entity_poly.pdbx_seq_one_letter_code
_entity_poly.pdbx_strand_id
1 'polypeptide(L)'
;MAEFSPKFKEALSLVQKPGRYTGGEPGSVYKDKDKVDVRMAFCFPDTYEIGMSFLGEKILYDILNRHENWWCERAFMPWTDMKEQMERLDIPLYCLESKDPLTDFDIIGFSLEYELCYTNILAMLRLSNIPLRAADRDGSWPLIIAGGPCVCNAEPMVDFFDVRMSRCCRTSVPPWSRAKNRGGRKNSCCWKWLRSPASTSRLSTM
;
A
#
# COMPACT_ATOMS: atom_id res chain seq x y z
N MET A 1 -20.89 -0.10 3.63
CA MET A 1 -19.95 -1.21 3.42
C MET A 1 -19.94 -1.55 1.94
N ALA A 2 -18.76 -1.68 1.33
CA ALA A 2 -18.67 -2.12 -0.06
C ALA A 2 -19.23 -3.55 -0.18
N GLU A 3 -20.00 -3.80 -1.20
CA GLU A 3 -20.61 -5.11 -1.42
C GLU A 3 -19.59 -6.03 -2.09
N PHE A 4 -19.41 -7.23 -1.55
CA PHE A 4 -18.47 -8.21 -2.09
C PHE A 4 -18.94 -8.73 -3.46
N SER A 5 -18.03 -8.79 -4.42
CA SER A 5 -18.30 -9.41 -5.71
C SER A 5 -18.67 -10.90 -5.56
N PRO A 6 -19.40 -11.48 -6.52
CA PRO A 6 -19.72 -12.94 -6.45
C PRO A 6 -18.49 -13.81 -6.37
N LYS A 7 -17.42 -13.49 -7.12
CA LYS A 7 -16.12 -14.19 -7.08
C LYS A 7 -15.51 -14.16 -5.68
N PHE A 8 -15.58 -13.00 -5.02
CA PHE A 8 -15.04 -12.84 -3.68
C PHE A 8 -15.83 -13.63 -2.64
N LYS A 9 -17.17 -13.66 -2.75
CA LYS A 9 -18.03 -14.48 -1.89
C LYS A 9 -17.71 -15.97 -2.05
N GLU A 10 -17.45 -16.42 -3.29
CA GLU A 10 -17.00 -17.78 -3.57
C GLU A 10 -15.66 -18.07 -2.88
N ALA A 11 -14.65 -17.21 -3.05
CA ALA A 11 -13.36 -17.35 -2.40
C ALA A 11 -13.49 -17.45 -0.87
N LEU A 12 -14.28 -16.58 -0.25
CA LEU A 12 -14.51 -16.59 1.20
C LEU A 12 -15.13 -17.89 1.72
N SER A 13 -15.94 -18.58 0.92
CA SER A 13 -16.56 -19.85 1.31
C SER A 13 -15.57 -21.03 1.34
N LEU A 14 -14.41 -20.88 0.70
CA LEU A 14 -13.40 -21.93 0.54
C LEU A 14 -12.18 -21.77 1.45
N VAL A 15 -12.10 -20.67 2.20
CA VAL A 15 -10.97 -20.39 3.09
C VAL A 15 -11.29 -20.73 4.55
N GLN A 16 -10.24 -21.06 5.33
CA GLN A 16 -10.41 -21.49 6.71
C GLN A 16 -10.86 -20.34 7.66
N LYS A 17 -10.41 -19.10 7.39
CA LYS A 17 -10.68 -17.95 8.25
C LYS A 17 -11.15 -16.75 7.43
N PRO A 18 -12.41 -16.71 6.97
CA PRO A 18 -12.93 -15.62 6.14
C PRO A 18 -12.81 -14.23 6.79
N GLY A 19 -12.90 -14.16 8.13
CA GLY A 19 -12.80 -12.90 8.88
C GLY A 19 -11.51 -12.11 8.66
N ARG A 20 -10.41 -12.77 8.22
CA ARG A 20 -9.15 -12.07 7.84
C ARG A 20 -9.31 -11.11 6.68
N TYR A 21 -10.32 -11.33 5.86
CA TYR A 21 -10.47 -10.73 4.52
C TYR A 21 -11.67 -9.79 4.41
N THR A 22 -12.52 -9.77 5.43
CA THR A 22 -13.78 -9.02 5.38
C THR A 22 -13.66 -7.56 5.82
N GLY A 23 -12.65 -7.21 6.62
CA GLY A 23 -12.55 -5.88 7.22
C GLY A 23 -13.69 -5.60 8.21
N GLY A 24 -13.87 -4.34 8.57
CA GLY A 24 -14.90 -3.92 9.52
C GLY A 24 -14.43 -3.96 10.98
N GLU A 25 -13.13 -3.94 11.21
CA GLU A 25 -12.54 -3.92 12.54
C GLU A 25 -12.90 -2.64 13.30
N PRO A 26 -13.02 -2.72 14.63
CA PRO A 26 -13.16 -1.53 15.46
C PRO A 26 -12.02 -0.53 15.22
N GLY A 27 -12.37 0.73 14.99
CA GLY A 27 -11.40 1.78 14.68
C GLY A 27 -10.99 1.87 13.19
N SER A 28 -11.60 1.08 12.30
CA SER A 28 -11.43 1.28 10.87
C SER A 28 -12.01 2.62 10.43
N VAL A 29 -11.25 3.37 9.64
CA VAL A 29 -11.63 4.68 9.11
C VAL A 29 -12.14 4.54 7.70
N TYR A 30 -13.34 5.06 7.45
CA TYR A 30 -13.96 5.10 6.14
C TYR A 30 -14.13 6.55 5.70
N LYS A 31 -13.64 6.88 4.53
CA LYS A 31 -13.79 8.20 3.91
C LYS A 31 -14.42 8.08 2.54
N ASP A 32 -14.98 9.18 2.07
CA ASP A 32 -15.49 9.29 0.71
C ASP A 32 -14.30 9.49 -0.25
N LYS A 33 -14.10 8.52 -1.14
CA LYS A 33 -12.96 8.52 -2.08
C LYS A 33 -12.96 9.71 -3.04
N ASP A 34 -14.12 10.32 -3.26
CA ASP A 34 -14.25 11.50 -4.13
C ASP A 34 -13.87 12.80 -3.40
N LYS A 35 -13.78 12.78 -2.06
CA LYS A 35 -13.46 13.92 -1.21
C LYS A 35 -12.04 13.96 -0.69
N VAL A 36 -11.28 12.88 -0.88
CA VAL A 36 -9.89 12.82 -0.45
C VAL A 36 -8.94 13.14 -1.60
N ASP A 37 -7.83 13.79 -1.26
CA ASP A 37 -6.80 14.15 -2.24
C ASP A 37 -5.81 13.03 -2.51
N VAL A 38 -5.55 12.18 -1.50
CA VAL A 38 -4.57 11.11 -1.57
C VAL A 38 -5.15 9.85 -0.93
N ARG A 39 -5.09 8.75 -1.66
CA ARG A 39 -5.37 7.41 -1.15
C ARG A 39 -4.08 6.62 -1.02
N MET A 40 -3.83 6.10 0.17
CA MET A 40 -2.65 5.29 0.46
C MET A 40 -3.06 3.90 0.91
N ALA A 41 -2.55 2.88 0.22
CA ALA A 41 -2.59 1.51 0.69
C ALA A 41 -1.39 1.25 1.60
N PHE A 42 -1.62 1.03 2.88
CA PHE A 42 -0.59 0.62 3.82
C PHE A 42 -0.53 -0.90 3.85
N CYS A 43 0.53 -1.46 3.29
CA CYS A 43 0.71 -2.87 3.07
C CYS A 43 1.65 -3.46 4.12
N PHE A 44 1.14 -4.39 4.91
CA PHE A 44 1.95 -5.18 5.82
C PHE A 44 2.22 -6.55 5.20
N PRO A 45 3.49 -6.91 4.90
CA PRO A 45 3.82 -8.09 4.11
C PRO A 45 3.84 -9.38 4.95
N ASP A 46 2.84 -9.54 5.80
CA ASP A 46 2.58 -10.73 6.58
C ASP A 46 1.06 -10.90 6.75
N THR A 47 0.66 -11.97 7.45
CA THR A 47 -0.75 -12.31 7.65
C THR A 47 -1.48 -11.26 8.46
N TYR A 48 -2.81 -11.27 8.31
CA TYR A 48 -3.72 -10.36 9.02
C TYR A 48 -3.47 -10.32 10.53
N GLU A 49 -3.30 -11.47 11.20
CA GLU A 49 -3.13 -11.53 12.64
C GLU A 49 -1.83 -10.86 13.10
N ILE A 50 -0.76 -11.03 12.33
CA ILE A 50 0.55 -10.42 12.65
C ILE A 50 0.45 -8.92 12.43
N GLY A 51 -0.01 -8.48 11.27
CA GLY A 51 -0.15 -7.06 10.96
C GLY A 51 -1.08 -6.34 11.94
N MET A 52 -2.28 -6.88 12.18
CA MET A 52 -3.23 -6.29 13.12
C MET A 52 -2.77 -6.29 14.58
N SER A 53 -1.78 -7.08 14.94
CA SER A 53 -1.14 -7.03 16.27
C SER A 53 0.01 -6.01 16.34
N PHE A 54 0.50 -5.53 15.20
CA PHE A 54 1.66 -4.65 15.13
C PHE A 54 1.29 -3.20 15.46
N LEU A 55 1.83 -2.69 16.57
CA LEU A 55 1.50 -1.35 17.06
C LEU A 55 1.95 -0.24 16.11
N GLY A 56 3.09 -0.41 15.44
CA GLY A 56 3.63 0.56 14.49
C GLY A 56 2.65 0.84 13.34
N GLU A 57 2.00 -0.19 12.81
CA GLU A 57 0.97 -0.05 11.78
C GLU A 57 -0.22 0.78 12.28
N LYS A 58 -0.72 0.47 13.47
CA LYS A 58 -1.86 1.19 14.07
C LYS A 58 -1.57 2.67 14.28
N ILE A 59 -0.35 2.99 14.73
CA ILE A 59 0.09 4.39 14.93
C ILE A 59 0.15 5.12 13.59
N LEU A 60 0.76 4.54 12.58
CA LEU A 60 0.87 5.15 11.25
C LEU A 60 -0.50 5.30 10.58
N TYR A 61 -1.34 4.28 10.67
CA TYR A 61 -2.71 4.30 10.18
C TYR A 61 -3.52 5.45 10.81
N ASP A 62 -3.44 5.61 12.14
CA ASP A 62 -4.12 6.70 12.86
C ASP A 62 -3.57 8.07 12.46
N ILE A 63 -2.24 8.24 12.43
CA ILE A 63 -1.61 9.52 12.05
C ILE A 63 -2.01 9.94 10.63
N LEU A 64 -1.99 9.02 9.68
CA LEU A 64 -2.32 9.31 8.28
C LEU A 64 -3.81 9.65 8.12
N ASN A 65 -4.68 8.95 8.85
CA ASN A 65 -6.12 9.17 8.77
C ASN A 65 -6.63 10.40 9.55
N ARG A 66 -5.82 11.02 10.42
CA ARG A 66 -6.13 12.33 11.04
C ARG A 66 -6.19 13.48 10.03
N HIS A 67 -5.51 13.33 8.89
CA HIS A 67 -5.59 14.32 7.81
C HIS A 67 -6.92 14.15 7.06
N GLU A 68 -7.73 15.21 6.99
CA GLU A 68 -9.04 15.17 6.35
C GLU A 68 -8.97 14.72 4.88
N ASN A 69 -7.96 15.21 4.16
CA ASN A 69 -7.79 14.99 2.72
C ASN A 69 -7.01 13.70 2.38
N TRP A 70 -6.65 12.88 3.38
CA TRP A 70 -5.93 11.63 3.17
C TRP A 70 -6.78 10.47 3.63
N TRP A 71 -6.74 9.38 2.88
CA TRP A 71 -7.31 8.11 3.32
C TRP A 71 -6.28 7.01 3.22
N CYS A 72 -5.87 6.51 4.38
CA CYS A 72 -4.99 5.35 4.51
C CYS A 72 -5.86 4.12 4.76
N GLU A 73 -5.65 3.09 3.97
CA GLU A 73 -6.34 1.81 4.03
C GLU A 73 -5.31 0.69 4.19
N ARG A 74 -5.71 -0.45 4.75
CA ARG A 74 -4.79 -1.53 5.09
C ARG A 74 -4.92 -2.71 4.14
N ALA A 75 -3.78 -3.30 3.80
CA ALA A 75 -3.70 -4.54 3.05
C ALA A 75 -2.68 -5.48 3.67
N PHE A 76 -3.01 -6.76 3.76
CA PHE A 76 -2.17 -7.82 4.34
C PHE A 76 -1.86 -8.88 3.31
N MET A 77 -0.76 -9.62 3.53
CA MET A 77 -0.48 -10.81 2.73
C MET A 77 -1.55 -11.86 3.00
N PRO A 78 -2.30 -12.32 1.99
CA PRO A 78 -3.28 -13.38 2.18
C PRO A 78 -2.58 -14.70 2.52
N TRP A 79 -3.23 -15.52 3.37
CA TRP A 79 -2.78 -16.87 3.63
C TRP A 79 -2.85 -17.73 2.36
N THR A 80 -2.18 -18.87 2.36
CA THR A 80 -2.04 -19.70 1.16
C THR A 80 -3.37 -20.09 0.55
N ASP A 81 -4.37 -20.44 1.36
CA ASP A 81 -5.70 -20.82 0.91
C ASP A 81 -6.42 -19.68 0.15
N MET A 82 -6.38 -18.48 0.70
CA MET A 82 -6.97 -17.29 0.02
C MET A 82 -6.16 -16.88 -1.19
N LYS A 83 -4.83 -16.96 -1.12
CA LYS A 83 -3.95 -16.66 -2.25
C LYS A 83 -4.29 -17.54 -3.46
N GLU A 84 -4.44 -18.85 -3.25
CA GLU A 84 -4.84 -19.81 -4.29
C GLU A 84 -6.21 -19.44 -4.90
N GLN A 85 -7.18 -19.04 -4.08
CA GLN A 85 -8.49 -18.63 -4.59
C GLN A 85 -8.41 -17.30 -5.36
N MET A 86 -7.60 -16.35 -4.91
CA MET A 86 -7.38 -15.08 -5.62
C MET A 86 -6.76 -15.32 -7.00
N GLU A 87 -5.74 -16.19 -7.08
CA GLU A 87 -5.11 -16.57 -8.35
C GLU A 87 -6.10 -17.32 -9.27
N ARG A 88 -6.88 -18.26 -8.73
CA ARG A 88 -7.88 -19.06 -9.48
C ARG A 88 -9.01 -18.21 -10.06
N LEU A 89 -9.50 -17.25 -9.28
CA LEU A 89 -10.68 -16.43 -9.62
C LEU A 89 -10.32 -15.08 -10.25
N ASP A 90 -9.02 -14.81 -10.42
CA ASP A 90 -8.51 -13.53 -10.90
C ASP A 90 -9.04 -12.36 -10.04
N ILE A 91 -8.83 -12.47 -8.73
CA ILE A 91 -9.17 -11.43 -7.75
C ILE A 91 -7.87 -10.71 -7.40
N PRO A 92 -7.69 -9.43 -7.73
CA PRO A 92 -6.50 -8.68 -7.34
C PRO A 92 -6.45 -8.45 -5.83
N LEU A 93 -5.25 -8.25 -5.28
CA LEU A 93 -5.09 -7.86 -3.88
C LEU A 93 -5.74 -6.49 -3.66
N TYR A 94 -6.43 -6.34 -2.53
CA TYR A 94 -7.29 -5.21 -2.21
C TYR A 94 -7.06 -4.73 -0.77
N CYS A 95 -7.50 -3.51 -0.46
CA CYS A 95 -7.50 -2.99 0.89
C CYS A 95 -8.76 -3.39 1.68
N LEU A 96 -8.61 -3.56 3.00
CA LEU A 96 -9.69 -4.05 3.86
C LEU A 96 -10.85 -3.07 4.06
N GLU A 97 -10.63 -1.78 3.91
CA GLU A 97 -11.68 -0.78 4.10
C GLU A 97 -12.57 -0.64 2.87
N SER A 98 -12.03 -0.20 1.74
CA SER A 98 -12.82 0.04 0.52
C SER A 98 -13.10 -1.21 -0.31
N LYS A 99 -12.29 -2.26 -0.19
CA LYS A 99 -12.23 -3.42 -1.10
C LYS A 99 -11.73 -3.06 -2.50
N ASP A 100 -11.20 -1.87 -2.69
CA ASP A 100 -10.61 -1.48 -3.96
C ASP A 100 -9.24 -2.16 -4.16
N PRO A 101 -8.87 -2.53 -5.39
CA PRO A 101 -7.56 -3.12 -5.68
C PRO A 101 -6.44 -2.11 -5.45
N LEU A 102 -5.23 -2.59 -5.15
CA LEU A 102 -4.08 -1.72 -4.86
C LEU A 102 -3.73 -0.78 -6.02
N THR A 103 -4.10 -1.12 -7.25
CA THR A 103 -3.90 -0.29 -8.44
C THR A 103 -4.70 1.02 -8.42
N ASP A 104 -5.75 1.12 -7.63
CA ASP A 104 -6.62 2.29 -7.54
C ASP A 104 -6.12 3.35 -6.56
N PHE A 105 -5.00 3.07 -5.90
CA PHE A 105 -4.38 3.97 -4.93
C PHE A 105 -3.32 4.88 -5.57
N ASP A 106 -3.04 6.01 -4.93
CA ASP A 106 -1.97 6.91 -5.34
C ASP A 106 -0.61 6.43 -4.83
N ILE A 107 -0.59 5.85 -3.61
CA ILE A 107 0.61 5.39 -2.93
C ILE A 107 0.38 4.01 -2.34
N ILE A 108 1.37 3.13 -2.51
CA ILE A 108 1.45 1.85 -1.81
C ILE A 108 2.68 1.89 -0.89
N GLY A 109 2.46 1.83 0.42
CA GLY A 109 3.51 1.85 1.43
C GLY A 109 3.70 0.48 2.06
N PHE A 110 4.90 -0.10 1.92
CA PHE A 110 5.24 -1.36 2.57
C PHE A 110 6.03 -1.12 3.86
N SER A 111 5.70 -1.88 4.91
CA SER A 111 6.49 -1.94 6.14
C SER A 111 7.52 -3.06 6.05
N LEU A 112 8.81 -2.70 6.09
CA LEU A 112 9.94 -3.63 6.06
C LEU A 112 10.41 -3.91 7.49
N GLU A 113 9.76 -4.88 8.16
CA GLU A 113 10.07 -5.19 9.56
C GLU A 113 11.23 -6.17 9.71
N TYR A 114 11.33 -7.14 8.79
CA TYR A 114 12.39 -8.17 8.77
C TYR A 114 12.56 -8.73 7.35
N GLU A 115 13.71 -9.29 7.06
CA GLU A 115 14.12 -9.70 5.70
C GLU A 115 13.28 -10.86 5.14
N LEU A 116 12.75 -11.74 6.00
CA LEU A 116 11.92 -12.87 5.57
C LEU A 116 10.62 -12.44 4.88
N CYS A 117 10.17 -11.18 5.08
CA CYS A 117 8.97 -10.67 4.42
C CYS A 117 9.21 -10.18 2.97
N TYR A 118 10.44 -10.14 2.49
CA TYR A 118 10.76 -9.60 1.15
C TYR A 118 10.04 -10.35 0.03
N THR A 119 10.00 -11.68 0.11
CA THR A 119 9.29 -12.49 -0.88
C THR A 119 7.77 -12.26 -0.86
N ASN A 120 7.21 -11.97 0.31
CA ASN A 120 5.79 -11.64 0.46
C ASN A 120 5.45 -10.31 -0.22
N ILE A 121 6.34 -9.31 -0.16
CA ILE A 121 6.16 -8.04 -0.88
C ILE A 121 6.04 -8.29 -2.39
N LEU A 122 6.93 -9.09 -2.94
CA LEU A 122 6.87 -9.44 -4.37
C LEU A 122 5.59 -10.21 -4.71
N ALA A 123 5.16 -11.11 -3.82
CA ALA A 123 3.90 -11.83 -3.98
C ALA A 123 2.69 -10.88 -3.94
N MET A 124 2.67 -9.91 -3.03
CA MET A 124 1.61 -8.88 -2.95
C MET A 124 1.55 -8.03 -4.22
N LEU A 125 2.69 -7.60 -4.75
CA LEU A 125 2.75 -6.86 -6.02
C LEU A 125 2.22 -7.70 -7.19
N ARG A 126 2.58 -8.98 -7.26
CA ARG A 126 2.08 -9.90 -8.30
C ARG A 126 0.57 -10.09 -8.19
N LEU A 127 0.05 -10.34 -7.00
CA LEU A 127 -1.39 -10.47 -6.75
C LEU A 127 -2.16 -9.19 -7.09
N SER A 128 -1.48 -8.05 -7.06
CA SER A 128 -2.06 -6.75 -7.43
C SER A 128 -1.94 -6.45 -8.94
N ASN A 129 -1.39 -7.36 -9.73
CA ASN A 129 -1.08 -7.15 -11.15
C ASN A 129 -0.18 -5.91 -11.41
N ILE A 130 0.71 -5.59 -10.46
CA ILE A 130 1.64 -4.45 -10.54
C ILE A 130 3.01 -4.96 -11.02
N PRO A 131 3.66 -4.30 -12.00
CA PRO A 131 5.00 -4.66 -12.42
C PRO A 131 5.98 -4.63 -11.23
N LEU A 132 6.78 -5.70 -11.08
CA LEU A 132 7.64 -5.85 -9.90
C LEU A 132 8.71 -4.77 -9.85
N ARG A 133 9.45 -4.57 -10.94
CA ARG A 133 10.55 -3.62 -10.96
C ARG A 133 10.07 -2.19 -11.10
N ALA A 134 10.67 -1.29 -10.33
CA ALA A 134 10.40 0.13 -10.42
C ALA A 134 10.66 0.70 -11.83
N ALA A 135 11.65 0.15 -12.52
CA ALA A 135 11.99 0.55 -13.89
C ALA A 135 10.87 0.24 -14.93
N ASP A 136 10.03 -0.76 -14.64
CA ASP A 136 8.94 -1.18 -15.53
C ASP A 136 7.63 -0.42 -15.25
N ARG A 137 7.61 0.46 -14.23
CA ARG A 137 6.46 1.29 -13.87
C ARG A 137 6.63 2.71 -14.38
N ASP A 138 5.61 3.22 -15.01
CA ASP A 138 5.50 4.63 -15.41
C ASP A 138 4.62 5.42 -14.42
N GLY A 139 4.26 6.65 -14.78
CA GLY A 139 3.41 7.52 -13.95
C GLY A 139 1.94 7.10 -13.86
N SER A 140 1.50 6.04 -14.52
CA SER A 140 0.14 5.50 -14.43
C SER A 140 -0.03 4.56 -13.23
N TRP A 141 1.06 4.01 -12.71
CA TRP A 141 1.08 3.12 -11.55
C TRP A 141 1.13 3.89 -10.24
N PRO A 142 0.62 3.30 -9.14
CA PRO A 142 0.83 3.83 -7.79
C PRO A 142 2.32 4.01 -7.47
N LEU A 143 2.63 5.01 -6.65
CA LEU A 143 3.98 5.18 -6.13
C LEU A 143 4.25 4.13 -5.04
N ILE A 144 5.26 3.30 -5.22
CA ILE A 144 5.59 2.25 -4.25
C ILE A 144 6.73 2.71 -3.36
N ILE A 145 6.44 2.84 -2.07
CA ILE A 145 7.39 3.27 -1.05
C ILE A 145 7.61 2.17 0.00
N ALA A 146 8.76 2.20 0.63
CA ALA A 146 9.08 1.28 1.73
C ALA A 146 9.60 2.04 2.95
N GLY A 147 9.13 1.63 4.13
CA GLY A 147 9.57 2.12 5.44
C GLY A 147 9.82 0.96 6.41
N GLY A 148 10.27 1.26 7.62
CA GLY A 148 10.54 0.26 8.65
C GLY A 148 12.03 0.03 8.92
N PRO A 149 12.39 -0.81 9.91
CA PRO A 149 13.78 -1.00 10.35
C PRO A 149 14.70 -1.56 9.27
N CYS A 150 14.21 -2.48 8.43
CA CYS A 150 15.03 -3.10 7.38
C CYS A 150 15.31 -2.19 6.17
N VAL A 151 14.78 -0.97 6.12
CA VAL A 151 15.15 0.01 5.09
C VAL A 151 16.63 0.38 5.15
N CYS A 152 17.28 0.22 6.32
CA CYS A 152 18.73 0.43 6.46
C CYS A 152 19.55 -0.60 5.66
N ASN A 153 18.99 -1.78 5.37
CA ASN A 153 19.60 -2.84 4.56
C ASN A 153 18.66 -3.27 3.44
N ALA A 154 18.19 -2.32 2.64
CA ALA A 154 17.21 -2.57 1.59
C ALA A 154 17.82 -3.00 0.24
N GLU A 155 19.13 -3.25 0.16
CA GLU A 155 19.84 -3.56 -1.09
C GLU A 155 19.17 -4.68 -1.90
N PRO A 156 18.71 -5.81 -1.32
CA PRO A 156 18.02 -6.85 -2.08
C PRO A 156 16.69 -6.41 -2.69
N MET A 157 16.11 -5.32 -2.19
CA MET A 157 14.77 -4.84 -2.55
C MET A 157 14.79 -3.51 -3.31
N VAL A 158 15.97 -2.95 -3.57
CA VAL A 158 16.11 -1.59 -4.12
C VAL A 158 15.43 -1.40 -5.48
N ASP A 159 15.48 -2.43 -6.32
CA ASP A 159 14.91 -2.41 -7.68
C ASP A 159 13.36 -2.44 -7.69
N PHE A 160 12.74 -2.77 -6.57
CA PHE A 160 11.28 -2.97 -6.47
C PHE A 160 10.54 -1.79 -5.88
N PHE A 161 11.24 -0.81 -5.30
CA PHE A 161 10.65 0.39 -4.71
C PHE A 161 11.00 1.64 -5.50
N ASP A 162 10.04 2.54 -5.63
CA ASP A 162 10.29 3.85 -6.23
C ASP A 162 11.00 4.80 -5.25
N VAL A 163 10.69 4.68 -3.95
CA VAL A 163 11.30 5.47 -2.87
C VAL A 163 11.45 4.65 -1.59
N ARG A 164 12.58 4.85 -0.89
CA ARG A 164 12.84 4.30 0.44
C ARG A 164 12.78 5.41 1.49
N MET A 165 12.02 5.20 2.56
CA MET A 165 11.83 6.18 3.62
C MET A 165 12.46 5.71 4.93
N SER A 166 13.69 6.16 5.22
CA SER A 166 14.40 5.77 6.45
C SER A 166 14.05 6.60 7.70
N ARG A 167 13.49 7.80 7.57
CA ARG A 167 13.24 8.73 8.72
C ARG A 167 12.09 9.73 8.54
N CYS A 168 11.20 9.60 7.60
CA CYS A 168 10.33 10.72 7.19
C CYS A 168 8.98 10.86 7.91
N CYS A 169 8.70 10.08 8.97
CA CYS A 169 7.41 10.19 9.67
C CYS A 169 7.33 11.33 10.70
N ARG A 170 8.36 12.20 10.82
CA ARG A 170 8.38 13.19 11.93
C ARG A 170 7.97 14.61 11.60
N THR A 171 8.07 15.11 10.39
CA THR A 171 7.85 16.56 10.19
C THR A 171 7.59 16.97 8.76
N SER A 172 6.55 16.74 8.17
CA SER A 172 5.97 17.51 7.07
C SER A 172 5.14 16.65 6.16
N VAL A 173 3.93 17.07 5.95
CA VAL A 173 3.09 16.63 4.85
C VAL A 173 3.92 16.73 3.56
N PRO A 174 4.16 15.63 2.87
CA PRO A 174 4.97 15.65 1.67
C PRO A 174 4.40 16.64 0.63
N PRO A 175 5.22 17.27 -0.20
CA PRO A 175 4.80 18.34 -1.13
C PRO A 175 3.76 17.90 -2.19
N TRP A 176 3.44 16.62 -2.30
CA TRP A 176 2.41 16.11 -3.21
C TRP A 176 0.96 16.41 -2.78
N SER A 177 0.69 16.79 -1.53
CA SER A 177 -0.63 17.26 -1.11
C SER A 177 -1.12 18.51 -1.87
N ARG A 178 -0.20 19.21 -2.55
CA ARG A 178 -0.50 20.41 -3.35
C ARG A 178 -0.73 20.12 -4.84
N ALA A 179 -0.62 18.89 -5.30
CA ALA A 179 -0.53 18.59 -6.72
C ALA A 179 -1.87 18.20 -7.38
N LYS A 180 -2.93 17.91 -6.62
CA LYS A 180 -4.23 17.47 -7.14
C LYS A 180 -5.13 18.57 -7.72
N ASN A 181 -4.76 19.83 -7.61
CA ASN A 181 -5.60 20.97 -8.03
C ASN A 181 -5.55 21.33 -9.54
N ARG A 182 -5.09 20.43 -10.42
CA ARG A 182 -5.12 20.66 -11.87
C ARG A 182 -5.53 19.38 -12.62
N GLY A 183 -6.84 19.21 -12.78
CA GLY A 183 -7.45 18.45 -13.88
C GLY A 183 -6.90 17.06 -14.16
N GLY A 184 -7.48 16.07 -13.57
CA GLY A 184 -7.75 14.75 -14.13
C GLY A 184 -6.64 14.03 -14.89
N ARG A 185 -5.56 13.64 -14.25
CA ARG A 185 -4.72 12.46 -14.55
C ARG A 185 -3.77 12.26 -13.37
N LYS A 186 -3.58 10.98 -12.95
CA LYS A 186 -2.59 10.58 -11.94
C LYS A 186 -1.26 11.30 -12.21
N ASN A 187 -0.74 11.99 -11.22
CA ASN A 187 0.14 13.13 -11.36
C ASN A 187 1.53 12.85 -11.96
N SER A 188 1.76 13.23 -13.20
CA SER A 188 3.08 13.29 -13.82
C SER A 188 4.11 14.20 -13.09
N CYS A 189 3.67 15.10 -12.22
CA CYS A 189 4.54 16.06 -11.52
C CYS A 189 5.27 15.45 -10.31
N CYS A 190 4.58 14.62 -9.51
CA CYS A 190 5.21 13.94 -8.36
C CYS A 190 6.21 12.89 -8.82
N TRP A 191 5.86 12.13 -9.85
CA TRP A 191 6.74 11.16 -10.47
C TRP A 191 8.01 11.78 -11.06
N LYS A 192 7.91 12.93 -11.74
CA LYS A 192 9.05 13.66 -12.29
C LYS A 192 9.97 14.23 -11.21
N TRP A 193 9.41 14.69 -10.10
CA TRP A 193 10.22 15.23 -9.00
C TRP A 193 10.93 14.12 -8.22
N LEU A 194 10.25 12.99 -7.93
CA LEU A 194 10.82 11.85 -7.19
C LEU A 194 11.88 11.08 -7.99
N ARG A 195 11.77 11.04 -9.31
CA ARG A 195 12.76 10.42 -10.20
C ARG A 195 13.85 11.40 -10.69
N SER A 196 13.80 12.67 -10.30
CA SER A 196 14.86 13.60 -10.67
C SER A 196 16.13 13.32 -9.87
N PRO A 197 17.33 13.37 -10.50
CA PRO A 197 18.61 13.21 -9.79
C PRO A 197 18.77 14.17 -8.59
N ALA A 198 18.09 15.31 -8.62
CA ALA A 198 18.10 16.31 -7.54
C ALA A 198 17.32 15.86 -6.28
N SER A 199 16.39 14.92 -6.38
CA SER A 199 15.67 14.40 -5.21
C SER A 199 16.45 13.29 -4.49
N THR A 200 17.20 12.50 -5.25
CA THR A 200 18.03 11.42 -4.70
C THR A 200 19.19 11.98 -3.85
N SER A 201 19.79 13.10 -4.27
CA SER A 201 20.87 13.75 -3.52
C SER A 201 20.40 14.48 -2.25
N ARG A 202 19.15 14.93 -2.20
CA ARG A 202 18.57 15.59 -1.00
C ARG A 202 18.06 14.63 0.05
N LEU A 203 17.76 13.39 -0.34
CA LEU A 203 17.31 12.34 0.58
C LEU A 203 18.49 11.59 1.23
N SER A 204 19.69 11.69 0.66
CA SER A 204 20.92 11.09 1.24
C SER A 204 21.62 11.99 2.28
N THR A 205 21.22 13.27 2.41
CA THR A 205 21.84 14.26 3.30
C THR A 205 20.92 14.73 4.43
N MET A 206 19.80 14.10 4.63
CA MET A 206 18.90 14.26 5.78
C MET A 206 18.73 12.89 6.46
#